data_55a6da00d6d0f9418f95c074e2a66624
#
_entry.id   55a6da00d6d0f9418f95c074e2a66624
#
_cell.length_a   1.000
_cell.length_b   1.000
_cell.length_c   1.000
_cell.angle_alpha   90.00
_cell.angle_beta   90.00
_cell.angle_gamma   90.00
#
_symmetry.space_group_name_H-M   'P 1'
#
loop_
_entity.id
_entity.type
_entity.pdbx_description
1 polymer ?
#
loop_
_entity_poly.entity_id
_entity_poly.type
_entity_poly.pdbx_seq_one_letter_code
_entity_poly.pdbx_strand_id
1 'polypeptide(L)'
;MRRGRSLLGGLLIGGVALAAVSAVPSPPWTPTADLLSAPLPAPPPGQQDLLRAEIERLGAGHDGEVGIAVLDVTNGWSVDYNGQAHLPQQSVSKLWVAITVLGAIDRGDFKLSDTVVIHKEDLSVFHQPLRDRVGPGGYRTTIARLLAAEIQQSDNAANDALIRQVGGPWAVQIAIVGKSLGEIRFGPGEREMQTRAAGLTWKPEYSFGRAFWDDREKLPPARRRAALEAYLANPPDAASPLDIVDTLARLQQGELLSPQSTAYLLDLMAGTQTGATRLRGGLEPGWRLRHKTGTGQVMGALATGNNDVGLLTAPDGRVYAVAVMIGQSRAPFEARQALMQAVARAVIASHRPAGAVPPI
;
A
#
# COMPACT_ATOMS: atom_id res chain seq x y z
N MET A 1 -64.89 -36.73 8.26
CA MET A 1 -65.99 -36.57 7.27
C MET A 1 -65.39 -36.46 5.87
N ARG A 2 -65.80 -37.40 5.02
CA ARG A 2 -65.93 -37.50 3.55
C ARG A 2 -64.65 -37.19 2.75
N ARG A 3 -63.97 -38.24 2.16
CA ARG A 3 -64.27 -38.90 0.85
C ARG A 3 -63.75 -38.03 -0.29
N GLY A 4 -62.80 -38.38 -1.16
CA GLY A 4 -62.56 -39.58 -1.91
C GLY A 4 -62.69 -39.31 -3.39
N ARG A 5 -61.68 -39.68 -4.20
CA ARG A 5 -61.88 -40.47 -5.40
C ARG A 5 -60.68 -40.48 -6.34
N SER A 6 -60.21 -41.68 -6.57
CA SER A 6 -59.38 -42.11 -7.65
C SER A 6 -60.03 -41.88 -9.01
N LEU A 7 -59.24 -41.72 -10.09
CA LEU A 7 -59.56 -42.31 -11.38
C LEU A 7 -58.26 -42.65 -12.15
N LEU A 8 -58.23 -43.92 -12.55
CA LEU A 8 -57.35 -44.61 -13.48
C LEU A 8 -57.53 -44.09 -14.93
N GLY A 9 -56.54 -44.32 -15.75
CA GLY A 9 -56.68 -44.47 -17.19
C GLY A 9 -55.42 -43.96 -17.90
N GLY A 10 -54.65 -44.79 -18.53
CA GLY A 10 -54.74 -45.52 -19.71
C GLY A 10 -53.37 -45.61 -20.34
N LEU A 11 -52.90 -46.82 -20.50
CA LEU A 11 -51.65 -47.24 -21.16
C LEU A 11 -51.85 -47.16 -22.69
N LEU A 12 -50.98 -46.46 -23.44
CA LEU A 12 -50.86 -46.59 -24.90
C LEU A 12 -49.41 -46.90 -25.25
N ILE A 13 -49.24 -48.14 -25.71
CA ILE A 13 -48.03 -48.71 -26.30
C ILE A 13 -47.91 -48.22 -27.73
N GLY A 14 -46.92 -47.38 -28.05
CA GLY A 14 -46.57 -47.02 -29.43
C GLY A 14 -45.24 -47.67 -29.80
N GLY A 15 -45.30 -48.64 -30.72
CA GLY A 15 -44.13 -49.35 -31.24
C GLY A 15 -43.26 -48.43 -32.09
N VAL A 16 -41.97 -48.46 -31.83
CA VAL A 16 -40.95 -47.78 -32.65
C VAL A 16 -40.28 -48.83 -33.57
N ALA A 17 -40.47 -48.67 -34.85
CA ALA A 17 -39.79 -49.46 -35.87
C ALA A 17 -38.29 -49.14 -35.92
N LEU A 18 -37.42 -50.15 -35.75
CA LEU A 18 -35.98 -50.04 -35.98
C LEU A 18 -35.72 -50.00 -37.50
N ALA A 19 -35.26 -48.87 -37.98
CA ALA A 19 -34.65 -48.77 -39.33
C ALA A 19 -33.16 -49.14 -39.23
N ALA A 20 -32.77 -50.21 -39.91
CA ALA A 20 -31.34 -50.60 -40.03
C ALA A 20 -30.59 -49.59 -40.91
N VAL A 21 -29.66 -48.89 -40.31
CA VAL A 21 -28.70 -48.02 -41.03
C VAL A 21 -27.51 -48.88 -41.45
N SER A 22 -27.35 -49.08 -42.73
CA SER A 22 -26.18 -49.75 -43.33
C SER A 22 -24.92 -48.93 -43.12
N ALA A 23 -23.94 -49.52 -42.42
CA ALA A 23 -22.62 -48.88 -42.20
C ALA A 23 -21.84 -48.86 -43.54
N VAL A 24 -21.50 -47.65 -44.01
CA VAL A 24 -20.50 -47.43 -45.06
C VAL A 24 -19.11 -47.58 -44.46
N PRO A 25 -18.21 -48.42 -44.98
CA PRO A 25 -16.86 -48.53 -44.42
C PRO A 25 -16.06 -47.25 -44.74
N SER A 26 -15.53 -46.63 -43.70
CA SER A 26 -14.60 -45.50 -43.81
C SER A 26 -13.26 -45.98 -44.39
N PRO A 27 -12.62 -45.22 -45.29
CA PRO A 27 -11.28 -45.56 -45.76
C PRO A 27 -10.26 -45.49 -44.60
N PRO A 28 -9.20 -46.30 -44.65
CA PRO A 28 -8.18 -46.29 -43.61
C PRO A 28 -7.45 -44.94 -43.62
N TRP A 29 -7.60 -44.20 -42.51
CA TRP A 29 -6.84 -42.98 -42.25
C TRP A 29 -5.42 -43.37 -41.90
N THR A 30 -4.45 -43.09 -42.79
CA THR A 30 -3.02 -43.17 -42.49
C THR A 30 -2.56 -41.80 -42.03
N PRO A 31 -2.05 -41.66 -40.79
CA PRO A 31 -1.46 -40.39 -40.37
C PRO A 31 -0.16 -40.17 -41.14
N THR A 32 -0.10 -39.09 -41.92
CA THR A 32 1.18 -38.59 -42.43
C THR A 32 2.00 -38.05 -41.29
N ALA A 33 3.09 -38.77 -40.96
CA ALA A 33 3.94 -38.54 -39.76
C ALA A 33 4.91 -37.35 -39.90
N ASP A 34 4.60 -36.32 -40.69
CA ASP A 34 5.57 -35.26 -41.00
C ASP A 34 5.12 -33.82 -40.72
N LEU A 35 4.10 -33.60 -39.87
CA LEU A 35 3.69 -32.23 -39.46
C LEU A 35 3.79 -31.96 -37.95
N LEU A 36 4.53 -32.77 -37.19
CA LEU A 36 4.61 -32.66 -35.71
C LEU A 36 5.99 -32.20 -35.18
N SER A 37 6.78 -31.43 -35.93
CA SER A 37 8.15 -31.09 -35.47
C SER A 37 8.50 -29.60 -35.41
N ALA A 38 7.56 -28.69 -35.54
CA ALA A 38 7.83 -27.30 -35.14
C ALA A 38 7.28 -27.07 -33.76
N PRO A 39 8.10 -26.71 -32.76
CA PRO A 39 7.56 -26.28 -31.46
C PRO A 39 6.63 -25.09 -31.71
N LEU A 40 5.42 -25.17 -31.14
CA LEU A 40 4.49 -24.03 -31.16
C LEU A 40 5.24 -22.80 -30.61
N PRO A 41 5.11 -21.63 -31.26
CA PRO A 41 5.68 -20.42 -30.74
C PRO A 41 5.19 -20.22 -29.32
N ALA A 42 6.10 -19.83 -28.39
CA ALA A 42 5.74 -19.53 -27.01
C ALA A 42 4.55 -18.53 -27.02
N PRO A 43 3.54 -18.72 -26.18
CA PRO A 43 2.45 -17.76 -26.08
C PRO A 43 3.04 -16.38 -25.79
N PRO A 44 2.43 -15.30 -26.32
CA PRO A 44 2.90 -13.94 -26.04
C PRO A 44 2.89 -13.69 -24.53
N PRO A 45 3.85 -12.88 -24.00
CA PRO A 45 3.93 -12.57 -22.58
C PRO A 45 2.58 -12.09 -22.06
N GLY A 46 2.14 -12.66 -20.93
CA GLY A 46 0.94 -12.22 -20.24
C GLY A 46 1.11 -10.82 -19.62
N GLN A 47 0.01 -10.24 -19.14
CA GLN A 47 0.02 -8.96 -18.42
C GLN A 47 1.06 -8.94 -17.30
N GLN A 48 1.13 -10.00 -16.52
CA GLN A 48 2.06 -10.14 -15.39
C GLN A 48 3.51 -10.12 -15.84
N ASP A 49 3.86 -10.82 -16.93
CA ASP A 49 5.23 -10.94 -17.40
C ASP A 49 5.75 -9.59 -17.95
N LEU A 50 4.92 -8.86 -18.68
CA LEU A 50 5.25 -7.52 -19.18
C LEU A 50 5.48 -6.55 -18.03
N LEU A 51 4.60 -6.57 -17.03
CA LEU A 51 4.76 -5.72 -15.85
C LEU A 51 6.00 -6.10 -15.04
N ARG A 52 6.28 -7.39 -14.85
CA ARG A 52 7.49 -7.87 -14.16
C ARG A 52 8.74 -7.33 -14.81
N ALA A 53 8.90 -7.51 -16.12
CA ALA A 53 10.07 -7.04 -16.85
C ALA A 53 10.27 -5.51 -16.71
N GLU A 54 9.17 -4.75 -16.75
CA GLU A 54 9.24 -3.29 -16.61
C GLU A 54 9.57 -2.86 -15.18
N ILE A 55 9.02 -3.51 -14.15
CA ILE A 55 9.33 -3.25 -12.73
C ILE A 55 10.81 -3.56 -12.45
N GLU A 56 11.33 -4.69 -12.94
CA GLU A 56 12.74 -5.05 -12.83
C GLU A 56 13.64 -4.01 -13.50
N ARG A 57 13.30 -3.58 -14.72
CA ARG A 57 14.04 -2.56 -15.45
C ARG A 57 14.05 -1.20 -14.71
N LEU A 58 12.91 -0.77 -14.17
CA LEU A 58 12.77 0.48 -13.44
C LEU A 58 13.56 0.45 -12.13
N GLY A 59 13.47 -0.63 -11.37
CA GLY A 59 14.18 -0.79 -10.10
C GLY A 59 15.69 -0.85 -10.30
N ALA A 60 16.18 -1.69 -11.24
CA ALA A 60 17.60 -1.83 -11.55
C ALA A 60 18.22 -0.56 -12.15
N GLY A 61 17.43 0.25 -12.84
CA GLY A 61 17.89 1.50 -13.47
C GLY A 61 17.97 2.71 -12.52
N HIS A 62 17.51 2.60 -11.25
CA HIS A 62 17.52 3.71 -10.31
C HIS A 62 18.78 3.71 -9.44
N ASP A 63 19.42 4.89 -9.29
CA ASP A 63 20.56 5.06 -8.38
C ASP A 63 20.09 5.11 -6.92
N GLY A 64 20.29 4.02 -6.19
CA GLY A 64 19.95 3.90 -4.79
C GLY A 64 19.40 2.53 -4.38
N GLU A 65 19.01 2.44 -3.13
CA GLU A 65 18.34 1.26 -2.57
C GLU A 65 16.83 1.38 -2.78
N VAL A 66 16.29 0.58 -3.69
CA VAL A 66 14.88 0.64 -4.11
C VAL A 66 14.22 -0.71 -3.91
N GLY A 67 12.98 -0.68 -3.44
CA GLY A 67 12.07 -1.80 -3.45
C GLY A 67 10.73 -1.39 -4.09
N ILE A 68 10.23 -2.20 -5.00
CA ILE A 68 8.97 -1.98 -5.70
C ILE A 68 8.13 -3.26 -5.60
N ALA A 69 6.84 -3.13 -5.30
CA ALA A 69 5.90 -4.24 -5.42
C ALA A 69 4.58 -3.75 -6.01
N VAL A 70 3.97 -4.59 -6.83
CA VAL A 70 2.62 -4.41 -7.38
C VAL A 70 1.86 -5.71 -7.20
N LEU A 71 0.65 -5.65 -6.61
CA LEU A 71 -0.24 -6.78 -6.42
C LEU A 71 -1.59 -6.48 -7.07
N ASP A 72 -2.05 -7.32 -7.97
CA ASP A 72 -3.43 -7.28 -8.48
C ASP A 72 -4.37 -7.85 -7.42
N VAL A 73 -5.14 -6.97 -6.77
CA VAL A 73 -6.03 -7.34 -5.66
C VAL A 73 -7.14 -8.28 -6.11
N THR A 74 -7.53 -8.24 -7.37
CA THR A 74 -8.60 -9.07 -7.93
C THR A 74 -8.13 -10.50 -8.24
N ASN A 75 -6.94 -10.63 -8.82
CA ASN A 75 -6.42 -11.91 -9.30
C ASN A 75 -5.38 -12.53 -8.36
N GLY A 76 -4.89 -11.81 -7.36
CA GLY A 76 -3.97 -12.30 -6.33
C GLY A 76 -2.54 -12.53 -6.78
N TRP A 77 -2.13 -12.13 -8.00
CA TRP A 77 -0.75 -12.22 -8.44
C TRP A 77 0.04 -10.94 -8.10
N SER A 78 1.32 -11.08 -7.89
CA SER A 78 2.23 -9.96 -7.65
C SER A 78 3.47 -10.01 -8.53
N VAL A 79 4.08 -8.84 -8.72
CA VAL A 79 5.40 -8.66 -9.30
C VAL A 79 6.18 -7.68 -8.43
N ASP A 80 7.50 -7.86 -8.33
CA ASP A 80 8.33 -7.02 -7.49
C ASP A 80 9.76 -6.88 -8.01
N TYR A 81 10.44 -5.86 -7.49
CA TYR A 81 11.89 -5.69 -7.51
C TYR A 81 12.35 -5.39 -6.09
N ASN A 82 13.27 -6.20 -5.55
CA ASN A 82 13.69 -6.15 -4.15
C ASN A 82 12.48 -6.10 -3.18
N GLY A 83 11.42 -6.83 -3.49
CA GLY A 83 10.15 -6.76 -2.77
C GLY A 83 10.22 -7.19 -1.32
N GLN A 84 11.25 -7.95 -0.93
CA GLN A 84 11.49 -8.40 0.45
C GLN A 84 12.48 -7.49 1.23
N ALA A 85 13.03 -6.45 0.59
CA ALA A 85 13.95 -5.55 1.26
C ALA A 85 13.25 -4.75 2.38
N HIS A 86 13.84 -4.78 3.58
CA HIS A 86 13.32 -4.05 4.72
C HIS A 86 13.78 -2.58 4.68
N LEU A 87 12.97 -1.72 4.13
CA LEU A 87 13.27 -0.31 3.87
C LEU A 87 12.58 0.62 4.87
N PRO A 88 13.17 1.78 5.21
CA PRO A 88 12.55 2.75 6.12
C PRO A 88 11.25 3.30 5.54
N GLN A 89 10.15 3.14 6.26
CA GLN A 89 8.82 3.55 5.85
C GLN A 89 8.60 5.05 5.96
N GLN A 90 9.20 5.69 6.95
CA GLN A 90 8.87 7.06 7.33
C GLN A 90 7.36 7.21 7.55
N SER A 91 6.74 8.26 7.06
CA SER A 91 5.30 8.49 7.27
C SER A 91 4.35 7.48 6.60
N VAL A 92 4.82 6.47 5.87
CA VAL A 92 3.98 5.33 5.47
C VAL A 92 3.50 4.57 6.70
N SER A 93 4.31 4.51 7.77
CA SER A 93 3.97 3.87 9.05
C SER A 93 2.70 4.41 9.72
N LYS A 94 2.23 5.60 9.35
CA LYS A 94 0.97 6.20 9.81
C LYS A 94 -0.25 5.38 9.42
N LEU A 95 -0.17 4.57 8.35
CA LEU A 95 -1.24 3.64 8.00
C LEU A 95 -1.49 2.62 9.12
N TRP A 96 -0.44 2.17 9.80
CA TRP A 96 -0.56 1.19 10.87
C TRP A 96 -1.17 1.81 12.13
N VAL A 97 -0.87 3.08 12.40
CA VAL A 97 -1.52 3.85 13.48
C VAL A 97 -3.01 3.99 13.18
N ALA A 98 -3.38 4.41 11.98
CA ALA A 98 -4.78 4.55 11.57
C ALA A 98 -5.54 3.20 11.66
N ILE A 99 -4.95 2.09 11.19
CA ILE A 99 -5.54 0.75 11.29
C ILE A 99 -5.72 0.35 12.77
N THR A 100 -4.76 0.68 13.64
CA THR A 100 -4.84 0.37 15.08
C THR A 100 -5.95 1.17 15.75
N VAL A 101 -6.02 2.48 15.49
CA VAL A 101 -7.07 3.36 16.02
C VAL A 101 -8.46 2.93 15.57
N LEU A 102 -8.61 2.68 14.27
CA LEU A 102 -9.91 2.23 13.71
C LEU A 102 -10.29 0.85 14.22
N GLY A 103 -9.34 -0.06 14.40
CA GLY A 103 -9.59 -1.34 15.02
C GLY A 103 -10.03 -1.23 16.49
N ALA A 104 -9.54 -0.24 17.22
CA ALA A 104 -10.00 0.07 18.58
C ALA A 104 -11.41 0.68 18.57
N ILE A 105 -11.73 1.51 17.58
CA ILE A 105 -13.10 2.03 17.36
C ILE A 105 -14.07 0.88 17.05
N ASP A 106 -13.67 -0.07 16.20
CA ASP A 106 -14.48 -1.24 15.85
C ASP A 106 -14.80 -2.12 17.08
N ARG A 107 -13.89 -2.17 18.07
CA ARG A 107 -14.12 -2.84 19.36
C ARG A 107 -14.95 -2.02 20.34
N GLY A 108 -15.21 -0.74 20.07
CA GLY A 108 -15.94 0.16 20.95
C GLY A 108 -15.09 0.83 22.05
N ASP A 109 -13.74 0.75 21.95
CA ASP A 109 -12.82 1.35 22.93
C ASP A 109 -12.92 2.89 22.92
N PHE A 110 -13.16 3.49 21.74
CA PHE A 110 -13.46 4.93 21.56
C PHE A 110 -14.30 5.18 20.30
N LYS A 111 -14.64 6.46 20.07
CA LYS A 111 -15.43 6.93 18.93
C LYS A 111 -14.65 7.97 18.13
N LEU A 112 -14.94 8.06 16.83
CA LEU A 112 -14.40 9.12 15.96
C LEU A 112 -14.66 10.53 16.51
N SER A 113 -15.78 10.72 17.23
CA SER A 113 -16.20 12.00 17.84
C SER A 113 -15.51 12.33 19.16
N ASP A 114 -14.80 11.37 19.76
CA ASP A 114 -14.17 11.60 21.08
C ASP A 114 -13.15 12.72 21.01
N THR A 115 -13.22 13.57 22.04
CA THR A 115 -12.40 14.78 22.12
C THR A 115 -11.01 14.46 22.62
N VAL A 116 -10.01 15.00 21.93
CA VAL A 116 -8.61 15.00 22.32
C VAL A 116 -8.15 16.46 22.46
N VAL A 117 -7.37 16.77 23.49
CA VAL A 117 -6.75 18.09 23.63
C VAL A 117 -5.25 17.94 23.39
N ILE A 118 -4.73 18.71 22.45
CA ILE A 118 -3.31 18.76 22.12
C ILE A 118 -2.70 19.99 22.75
N HIS A 119 -1.74 19.82 23.63
CA HIS A 119 -0.99 20.89 24.28
C HIS A 119 0.36 21.11 23.57
N LYS A 120 1.09 22.17 23.96
CA LYS A 120 2.41 22.47 23.37
C LYS A 120 3.43 21.37 23.59
N GLU A 121 3.39 20.73 24.73
CA GLU A 121 4.21 19.57 25.08
C GLU A 121 3.90 18.31 24.28
N ASP A 122 2.72 18.26 23.64
CA ASP A 122 2.28 17.16 22.77
C ASP A 122 2.81 17.28 21.33
N LEU A 123 3.34 18.43 20.96
CA LEU A 123 3.82 18.69 19.62
C LEU A 123 5.03 17.82 19.25
N SER A 124 5.17 17.51 17.99
CA SER A 124 6.19 16.65 17.41
C SER A 124 7.31 17.47 16.74
N VAL A 125 7.97 16.92 15.73
CA VAL A 125 9.05 17.53 14.96
C VAL A 125 8.68 17.59 13.48
N PHE A 126 9.28 18.50 12.74
CA PHE A 126 9.14 18.69 11.29
C PHE A 126 7.72 19.08 10.85
N HIS A 127 7.11 18.29 9.95
CA HIS A 127 5.84 18.61 9.34
C HIS A 127 4.67 18.33 10.30
N GLN A 128 4.09 19.38 10.85
CA GLN A 128 2.98 19.31 11.80
C GLN A 128 2.06 20.54 11.67
N PRO A 129 1.24 20.63 10.61
CA PRO A 129 0.32 21.76 10.40
C PRO A 129 -0.62 22.04 11.57
N LEU A 130 -0.95 21.01 12.36
CA LEU A 130 -1.76 21.12 13.57
C LEU A 130 -1.15 22.07 14.61
N ARG A 131 0.19 22.20 14.67
CA ARG A 131 0.91 23.07 15.60
C ARG A 131 0.37 24.50 15.62
N ASP A 132 0.01 25.04 14.45
CA ASP A 132 -0.43 26.42 14.31
C ASP A 132 -1.81 26.69 14.93
N ARG A 133 -2.51 25.62 15.36
CA ARG A 133 -3.79 25.67 16.08
C ARG A 133 -3.65 25.58 17.59
N VAL A 134 -2.45 25.26 18.10
CA VAL A 134 -2.24 25.03 19.53
C VAL A 134 -1.97 26.34 20.26
N GLY A 135 -3.02 26.88 20.90
CA GLY A 135 -2.94 28.06 21.76
C GLY A 135 -2.50 27.75 23.20
N PRO A 136 -2.54 28.77 24.10
CA PRO A 136 -2.16 28.61 25.50
C PRO A 136 -2.99 27.56 26.27
N GLY A 137 -4.28 27.40 25.93
CA GLY A 137 -5.19 26.41 26.52
C GLY A 137 -5.19 25.05 25.79
N GLY A 138 -4.27 24.83 24.86
CA GLY A 138 -4.26 23.67 24.00
C GLY A 138 -5.19 23.82 22.78
N TYR A 139 -5.23 22.78 21.94
CA TYR A 139 -6.13 22.66 20.82
C TYR A 139 -7.08 21.49 21.04
N ARG A 140 -8.37 21.80 21.22
CA ARG A 140 -9.43 20.78 21.32
C ARG A 140 -9.84 20.30 19.94
N THR A 141 -9.70 18.99 19.71
CA THR A 141 -9.98 18.34 18.43
C THR A 141 -10.70 16.99 18.64
N THR A 142 -10.87 16.19 17.60
CA THR A 142 -11.47 14.86 17.70
C THR A 142 -10.55 13.81 17.08
N ILE A 143 -10.74 12.52 17.43
CA ILE A 143 -10.02 11.40 16.81
C ILE A 143 -10.18 11.44 15.29
N ALA A 144 -11.39 11.72 14.77
CA ALA A 144 -11.63 11.85 13.32
C ALA A 144 -10.74 12.91 12.67
N ARG A 145 -10.60 14.09 13.29
CA ARG A 145 -9.76 15.18 12.76
C ARG A 145 -8.26 14.85 12.85
N LEU A 146 -7.84 14.12 13.88
CA LEU A 146 -6.46 13.67 13.99
C LEU A 146 -6.13 12.64 12.90
N LEU A 147 -7.01 11.64 12.65
CA LEU A 147 -6.85 10.69 11.54
C LEU A 147 -6.78 11.38 10.18
N ALA A 148 -7.63 12.38 9.96
CA ALA A 148 -7.59 13.15 8.72
C ALA A 148 -6.28 13.95 8.57
N ALA A 149 -5.80 14.61 9.63
CA ALA A 149 -4.52 15.32 9.61
C ALA A 149 -3.33 14.38 9.39
N GLU A 150 -3.33 13.24 10.07
CA GLU A 150 -2.29 12.20 9.96
C GLU A 150 -2.19 11.62 8.55
N ILE A 151 -3.31 11.18 7.97
CA ILE A 151 -3.30 10.49 6.67
C ILE A 151 -3.22 11.49 5.52
N GLN A 152 -4.08 12.52 5.51
CA GLN A 152 -4.20 13.43 4.36
C GLN A 152 -3.06 14.45 4.30
N GLN A 153 -2.65 14.98 5.45
CA GLN A 153 -1.61 16.00 5.54
C GLN A 153 -0.27 15.45 6.00
N SER A 154 -0.24 14.19 6.47
CA SER A 154 0.96 13.59 7.06
C SER A 154 1.47 14.31 8.32
N ASP A 155 0.57 14.86 9.13
CA ASP A 155 0.86 15.63 10.34
C ASP A 155 1.50 14.75 11.43
N ASN A 156 2.71 15.10 11.86
CA ASN A 156 3.47 14.33 12.84
C ASN A 156 2.89 14.47 14.26
N ALA A 157 2.36 15.65 14.64
CA ALA A 157 1.76 15.83 15.95
C ALA A 157 0.43 15.07 16.08
N ALA A 158 -0.36 15.03 14.99
CA ALA A 158 -1.58 14.23 14.96
C ALA A 158 -1.26 12.74 15.10
N ASN A 159 -0.25 12.23 14.39
CA ASN A 159 0.23 10.86 14.50
C ASN A 159 0.68 10.51 15.93
N ASP A 160 1.57 11.32 16.52
CA ASP A 160 2.05 11.06 17.87
C ASP A 160 0.93 11.14 18.92
N ALA A 161 -0.09 11.99 18.70
CA ALA A 161 -1.28 12.02 19.54
C ALA A 161 -2.12 10.73 19.43
N LEU A 162 -2.35 10.23 18.20
CA LEU A 162 -3.09 8.98 17.99
C LEU A 162 -2.34 7.77 18.55
N ILE A 163 -1.01 7.72 18.45
CA ILE A 163 -0.19 6.69 19.08
C ILE A 163 -0.42 6.69 20.60
N ARG A 164 -0.46 7.86 21.24
CA ARG A 164 -0.76 7.96 22.69
C ARG A 164 -2.17 7.47 23.02
N GLN A 165 -3.17 7.76 22.19
CA GLN A 165 -4.55 7.32 22.41
C GLN A 165 -4.68 5.79 22.43
N VAL A 166 -3.93 5.08 21.62
CA VAL A 166 -3.97 3.61 21.56
C VAL A 166 -3.05 2.92 22.57
N GLY A 167 -2.34 3.69 23.42
CA GLY A 167 -1.46 3.13 24.45
C GLY A 167 0.02 3.07 24.08
N GLY A 168 0.45 3.83 23.10
CA GLY A 168 1.86 3.99 22.72
C GLY A 168 2.29 3.14 21.51
N PRO A 169 3.57 3.27 21.10
CA PRO A 169 4.10 2.58 19.91
C PRO A 169 3.99 1.05 19.98
N TRP A 170 4.12 0.49 21.19
CA TRP A 170 4.02 -0.96 21.40
C TRP A 170 2.62 -1.49 21.07
N ALA A 171 1.57 -0.72 21.37
CA ALA A 171 0.19 -1.11 21.01
C ALA A 171 0.00 -1.20 19.49
N VAL A 172 0.64 -0.30 18.72
CA VAL A 172 0.65 -0.36 17.26
C VAL A 172 1.38 -1.62 16.77
N GLN A 173 2.56 -1.92 17.33
CA GLN A 173 3.30 -3.13 16.97
C GLN A 173 2.51 -4.41 17.30
N ILE A 174 1.82 -4.46 18.44
CA ILE A 174 0.93 -5.58 18.79
C ILE A 174 -0.20 -5.72 17.77
N ALA A 175 -0.79 -4.62 17.31
CA ALA A 175 -1.85 -4.67 16.30
C ALA A 175 -1.33 -5.18 14.95
N ILE A 176 -0.12 -4.79 14.53
CA ILE A 176 0.56 -5.30 13.34
C ILE A 176 0.72 -6.83 13.42
N VAL A 177 1.29 -7.31 14.52
CA VAL A 177 1.49 -8.75 14.74
C VAL A 177 0.16 -9.49 14.83
N GLY A 178 -0.80 -8.96 15.59
CA GLY A 178 -2.12 -9.57 15.79
C GLY A 178 -2.96 -9.67 14.52
N LYS A 179 -2.70 -8.79 13.54
CA LYS A 179 -3.34 -8.83 12.21
C LYS A 179 -2.49 -9.57 11.17
N SER A 180 -1.33 -10.10 11.55
CA SER A 180 -0.40 -10.81 10.66
C SER A 180 -0.02 -9.98 9.42
N LEU A 181 0.45 -8.74 9.65
CA LEU A 181 0.83 -7.83 8.58
C LEU A 181 2.29 -8.01 8.13
N GLY A 182 2.78 -9.22 8.11
CA GLY A 182 4.15 -9.54 7.72
C GLY A 182 5.19 -9.07 8.75
N GLU A 183 6.38 -8.74 8.26
CA GLU A 183 7.51 -8.28 9.09
C GLU A 183 7.55 -6.74 9.23
N ILE A 184 6.40 -6.07 9.12
CA ILE A 184 6.29 -4.63 9.31
C ILE A 184 6.69 -4.27 10.73
N ARG A 185 7.64 -3.34 10.88
CA ARG A 185 8.09 -2.81 12.16
C ARG A 185 7.51 -1.42 12.39
N PHE A 186 7.16 -1.14 13.63
CA PHE A 186 6.70 0.17 14.04
C PHE A 186 7.69 0.80 15.03
N GLY A 187 8.21 1.98 14.68
CA GLY A 187 9.21 2.69 15.46
C GLY A 187 8.65 3.40 16.71
N PRO A 188 9.50 4.15 17.41
CA PRO A 188 9.13 4.79 18.68
C PRO A 188 8.21 6.02 18.54
N GLY A 189 7.71 6.32 17.35
CA GLY A 189 7.00 7.55 17.01
C GLY A 189 7.95 8.62 16.43
N GLU A 190 7.35 9.70 15.92
CA GLU A 190 8.09 10.68 15.10
C GLU A 190 9.18 11.42 15.91
N ARG A 191 8.88 11.85 17.13
CA ARG A 191 9.82 12.61 17.95
C ARG A 191 11.16 11.90 18.11
N GLU A 192 11.10 10.68 18.60
CA GLU A 192 12.30 9.91 18.91
C GLU A 192 12.97 9.36 17.66
N MET A 193 12.21 8.87 16.69
CA MET A 193 12.76 8.32 15.46
C MET A 193 13.57 9.39 14.71
N GLN A 194 12.97 10.55 14.49
CA GLN A 194 13.60 11.61 13.71
C GLN A 194 14.81 12.23 14.42
N THR A 195 14.74 12.39 15.75
CA THR A 195 15.89 12.92 16.49
C THR A 195 17.05 11.93 16.57
N ARG A 196 16.77 10.63 16.78
CA ARG A 196 17.81 9.59 16.80
C ARG A 196 18.50 9.45 15.44
N ALA A 197 17.72 9.44 14.33
CA ALA A 197 18.29 9.40 12.99
C ALA A 197 19.19 10.61 12.66
N ALA A 198 18.97 11.75 13.34
CA ALA A 198 19.82 12.94 13.24
C ALA A 198 21.02 12.94 14.20
N GLY A 199 21.15 11.95 15.07
CA GLY A 199 22.18 11.89 16.12
C GLY A 199 21.88 12.74 17.38
N LEU A 200 20.61 13.13 17.54
CA LEU A 200 20.12 13.95 18.64
C LEU A 200 19.27 13.11 19.62
N THR A 201 18.99 13.71 20.77
CA THR A 201 17.97 13.25 21.72
C THR A 201 16.83 14.25 21.71
N TRP A 202 15.59 13.77 21.78
CA TRP A 202 14.39 14.62 21.76
C TRP A 202 14.43 15.71 22.83
N LYS A 203 14.01 16.92 22.44
CA LYS A 203 13.78 18.06 23.32
C LYS A 203 12.50 18.78 22.87
N PRO A 204 11.66 19.31 23.79
CA PRO A 204 10.43 20.04 23.44
C PRO A 204 10.66 21.23 22.50
N GLU A 205 11.81 21.90 22.57
CA GLU A 205 12.18 23.04 21.74
C GLU A 205 12.25 22.68 20.25
N TYR A 206 12.47 21.40 19.92
CA TYR A 206 12.51 20.92 18.54
C TYR A 206 11.15 20.97 17.82
N SER A 207 10.08 21.15 18.59
CA SER A 207 8.74 21.38 18.01
C SER A 207 8.59 22.74 17.34
N PHE A 208 9.51 23.68 17.59
CA PHE A 208 9.39 25.07 17.16
C PHE A 208 10.65 25.56 16.47
N GLY A 209 10.45 26.44 15.50
CA GLY A 209 11.53 27.21 14.88
C GLY A 209 12.66 26.34 14.31
N ARG A 210 13.90 26.74 14.59
CA ARG A 210 15.11 26.12 14.07
C ARG A 210 15.89 25.27 15.09
N ALA A 211 15.43 25.16 16.33
CA ALA A 211 16.20 24.53 17.42
C ALA A 211 16.75 23.14 17.06
N PHE A 212 15.95 22.30 16.39
CA PHE A 212 16.41 21.01 15.89
C PHE A 212 17.58 21.13 14.89
N TRP A 213 17.45 22.03 13.93
CA TRP A 213 18.47 22.22 12.89
C TRP A 213 19.73 22.82 13.45
N ASP A 214 19.61 23.80 14.36
CA ASP A 214 20.73 24.46 15.02
C ASP A 214 21.54 23.47 15.89
N ASP A 215 20.87 22.60 16.63
CA ASP A 215 21.55 21.57 17.42
C ASP A 215 22.17 20.48 16.52
N ARG A 216 21.46 20.09 15.43
CA ARG A 216 22.01 19.15 14.45
C ARG A 216 23.26 19.70 13.75
N GLU A 217 23.29 20.99 13.42
CA GLU A 217 24.44 21.65 12.78
C GLU A 217 25.66 21.71 13.70
N LYS A 218 25.46 21.82 15.03
CA LYS A 218 26.55 21.77 16.02
C LYS A 218 27.19 20.39 16.18
N LEU A 219 26.49 19.32 15.78
CA LEU A 219 27.06 17.97 15.85
C LEU A 219 28.22 17.80 14.85
N PRO A 220 29.31 17.13 15.24
CA PRO A 220 30.35 16.76 14.28
C PRO A 220 29.76 15.99 13.08
N PRO A 221 30.21 16.28 11.85
CA PRO A 221 29.71 15.60 10.64
C PRO A 221 29.77 14.07 10.72
N ALA A 222 30.84 13.52 11.32
CA ALA A 222 31.00 12.08 11.54
C ALA A 222 29.89 11.50 12.43
N ARG A 223 29.48 12.21 13.50
CA ARG A 223 28.41 11.77 14.38
C ARG A 223 27.05 11.76 13.68
N ARG A 224 26.76 12.80 12.90
CA ARG A 224 25.54 12.87 12.08
C ARG A 224 25.45 11.73 11.07
N ARG A 225 26.59 11.45 10.41
CA ARG A 225 26.70 10.36 9.45
C ARG A 225 26.49 9.01 10.13
N ALA A 226 27.19 8.73 11.22
CA ALA A 226 27.07 7.47 11.94
C ALA A 226 25.64 7.21 12.44
N ALA A 227 24.93 8.25 12.90
CA ALA A 227 23.55 8.12 13.34
C ALA A 227 22.60 7.76 12.17
N LEU A 228 22.77 8.40 11.01
CA LEU A 228 21.97 8.12 9.83
C LEU A 228 22.29 6.72 9.26
N GLU A 229 23.57 6.34 9.22
CA GLU A 229 24.00 4.99 8.78
C GLU A 229 23.42 3.90 9.70
N ALA A 230 23.45 4.11 11.02
CA ALA A 230 22.84 3.20 11.99
C ALA A 230 21.32 3.05 11.79
N TYR A 231 20.62 4.16 11.51
CA TYR A 231 19.21 4.14 11.17
C TYR A 231 18.95 3.35 9.88
N LEU A 232 19.71 3.60 8.82
CA LEU A 232 19.53 2.93 7.52
C LEU A 232 19.88 1.44 7.58
N ALA A 233 20.88 1.07 8.37
CA ALA A 233 21.29 -0.33 8.51
C ALA A 233 20.24 -1.20 9.21
N ASN A 234 19.42 -0.61 10.09
CA ASN A 234 18.35 -1.32 10.79
C ASN A 234 17.21 -0.36 11.18
N PRO A 235 16.39 0.05 10.21
CA PRO A 235 15.32 1.01 10.48
C PRO A 235 14.33 0.46 11.49
N PRO A 236 14.02 1.19 12.59
CA PRO A 236 13.02 0.76 13.55
C PRO A 236 11.60 0.77 12.97
N ASP A 237 11.41 1.46 11.86
CA ASP A 237 10.18 1.55 11.07
C ASP A 237 10.30 0.80 9.74
N ALA A 238 11.08 -0.28 9.68
CA ALA A 238 11.28 -1.04 8.44
C ALA A 238 10.02 -1.79 8.00
N ALA A 239 9.80 -1.84 6.68
CA ALA A 239 8.83 -2.75 6.06
C ALA A 239 9.32 -3.17 4.67
N SER A 240 8.86 -4.33 4.21
CA SER A 240 9.06 -4.75 2.83
C SER A 240 7.95 -4.23 1.91
N PRO A 241 8.25 -3.90 0.64
CA PRO A 241 7.22 -3.57 -0.34
C PRO A 241 6.13 -4.65 -0.48
N LEU A 242 6.50 -5.93 -0.40
CA LEU A 242 5.55 -7.04 -0.49
C LEU A 242 4.58 -7.08 0.71
N ASP A 243 5.06 -6.91 1.93
CA ASP A 243 4.19 -6.84 3.12
C ASP A 243 3.23 -5.65 3.04
N ILE A 244 3.69 -4.52 2.50
CA ILE A 244 2.85 -3.33 2.32
C ILE A 244 1.74 -3.59 1.31
N VAL A 245 2.03 -4.15 0.12
CA VAL A 245 0.99 -4.39 -0.88
C VAL A 245 0.02 -5.49 -0.45
N ASP A 246 0.48 -6.52 0.26
CA ASP A 246 -0.40 -7.52 0.88
C ASP A 246 -1.36 -6.86 1.89
N THR A 247 -0.82 -6.05 2.80
CA THR A 247 -1.63 -5.34 3.79
C THR A 247 -2.65 -4.40 3.13
N LEU A 248 -2.27 -3.67 2.08
CA LEU A 248 -3.18 -2.80 1.33
C LEU A 248 -4.26 -3.60 0.59
N ALA A 249 -3.92 -4.74 0.02
CA ALA A 249 -4.89 -5.64 -0.62
C ALA A 249 -5.92 -6.16 0.39
N ARG A 250 -5.47 -6.64 1.54
CA ARG A 250 -6.33 -7.11 2.64
C ARG A 250 -7.19 -5.99 3.22
N LEU A 251 -6.65 -4.76 3.31
CA LEU A 251 -7.46 -3.58 3.67
C LEU A 251 -8.57 -3.33 2.64
N GLN A 252 -8.24 -3.36 1.34
CA GLN A 252 -9.21 -3.17 0.26
C GLN A 252 -10.29 -4.27 0.25
N GLN A 253 -9.95 -5.49 0.63
CA GLN A 253 -10.86 -6.64 0.73
C GLN A 253 -11.70 -6.63 2.02
N GLY A 254 -11.44 -5.69 2.94
CA GLY A 254 -12.19 -5.57 4.21
C GLY A 254 -11.79 -6.59 5.28
N GLU A 255 -10.61 -7.19 5.17
CA GLU A 255 -10.15 -8.23 6.11
C GLU A 255 -9.56 -7.65 7.41
N LEU A 256 -9.17 -6.39 7.42
CA LEU A 256 -8.44 -5.79 8.54
C LEU A 256 -9.32 -5.02 9.53
N LEU A 257 -10.43 -4.47 9.06
CA LEU A 257 -11.31 -3.57 9.81
C LEU A 257 -12.78 -3.87 9.48
N SER A 258 -13.70 -3.31 10.27
CA SER A 258 -15.12 -3.33 9.90
C SER A 258 -15.36 -2.65 8.54
N PRO A 259 -16.46 -2.95 7.84
CA PRO A 259 -16.77 -2.30 6.56
C PRO A 259 -16.79 -0.77 6.66
N GLN A 260 -17.30 -0.22 7.77
CA GLN A 260 -17.35 1.22 8.00
C GLN A 260 -15.96 1.83 8.19
N SER A 261 -15.11 1.23 9.01
CA SER A 261 -13.74 1.69 9.26
C SER A 261 -12.85 1.51 8.04
N THR A 262 -13.03 0.42 7.27
CA THR A 262 -12.36 0.22 5.97
C THR A 262 -12.70 1.35 5.00
N ALA A 263 -13.99 1.62 4.76
CA ALA A 263 -14.43 2.70 3.87
C ALA A 263 -13.86 4.05 4.34
N TYR A 264 -13.92 4.33 5.64
CA TYR A 264 -13.40 5.58 6.21
C TYR A 264 -11.90 5.77 5.95
N LEU A 265 -11.07 4.74 6.20
CA LEU A 265 -9.62 4.83 5.94
C LEU A 265 -9.32 5.00 4.45
N LEU A 266 -10.01 4.25 3.59
CA LEU A 266 -9.84 4.36 2.14
C LEU A 266 -10.23 5.76 1.61
N ASP A 267 -11.25 6.39 2.20
CA ASP A 267 -11.63 7.78 1.87
C ASP A 267 -10.59 8.79 2.35
N LEU A 268 -10.02 8.60 3.54
CA LEU A 268 -8.89 9.43 4.00
C LEU A 268 -7.69 9.32 3.05
N MET A 269 -7.33 8.10 2.62
CA MET A 269 -6.25 7.88 1.66
C MET A 269 -6.53 8.50 0.28
N ALA A 270 -7.79 8.53 -0.17
CA ALA A 270 -8.18 9.23 -1.40
C ALA A 270 -7.96 10.74 -1.30
N GLY A 271 -8.15 11.31 -0.11
CA GLY A 271 -7.95 12.72 0.20
C GLY A 271 -6.51 13.14 0.49
N THR A 272 -5.52 12.26 0.30
CA THR A 272 -4.09 12.57 0.55
C THR A 272 -3.63 13.78 -0.27
N GLN A 273 -3.07 14.78 0.42
CA GLN A 273 -2.63 16.07 -0.15
C GLN A 273 -1.13 16.08 -0.52
N THR A 274 -0.37 15.12 -0.03
CA THR A 274 1.06 14.99 -0.29
C THR A 274 1.35 14.15 -1.53
N GLY A 275 2.53 14.30 -2.15
CA GLY A 275 3.00 13.43 -3.23
C GLY A 275 2.35 13.65 -4.60
N ALA A 276 1.95 14.88 -4.94
CA ALA A 276 1.36 15.21 -6.25
C ALA A 276 2.21 14.76 -7.45
N THR A 277 3.54 14.75 -7.29
CA THR A 277 4.52 14.35 -8.32
C THR A 277 5.02 12.91 -8.18
N ARG A 278 4.46 12.11 -7.25
CA ARG A 278 4.82 10.70 -7.04
C ARG A 278 3.91 9.79 -7.88
N LEU A 279 3.36 8.71 -7.33
CA LEU A 279 2.43 7.81 -8.05
C LEU A 279 1.33 8.60 -8.77
N ARG A 280 0.77 9.63 -8.10
CA ARG A 280 -0.28 10.50 -8.67
C ARG A 280 0.13 11.17 -9.99
N GLY A 281 1.39 11.59 -10.13
CA GLY A 281 1.91 12.22 -11.34
C GLY A 281 2.05 11.27 -12.54
N GLY A 282 1.89 9.97 -12.35
CA GLY A 282 1.91 8.96 -13.41
C GLY A 282 0.52 8.49 -13.85
N LEU A 283 -0.56 9.03 -13.26
CA LEU A 283 -1.92 8.59 -13.56
C LEU A 283 -2.42 9.12 -14.90
N GLU A 284 -3.27 8.34 -15.53
CA GLU A 284 -4.05 8.69 -16.71
C GLU A 284 -5.52 8.99 -16.34
N PRO A 285 -6.28 9.68 -17.21
CA PRO A 285 -7.70 9.95 -16.99
C PRO A 285 -8.50 8.68 -16.67
N GLY A 286 -9.38 8.78 -15.68
CA GLY A 286 -10.21 7.67 -15.21
C GLY A 286 -9.59 6.79 -14.12
N TRP A 287 -8.27 6.82 -13.95
CA TRP A 287 -7.60 6.14 -12.84
C TRP A 287 -7.73 6.94 -11.54
N ARG A 288 -7.86 6.23 -10.41
CA ARG A 288 -7.95 6.82 -9.08
C ARG A 288 -6.84 6.27 -8.19
N LEU A 289 -6.40 7.09 -7.25
CA LEU A 289 -5.34 6.75 -6.29
C LEU A 289 -5.80 7.01 -4.86
N ARG A 290 -5.62 6.01 -4.00
CA ARG A 290 -5.67 6.09 -2.54
C ARG A 290 -4.28 5.79 -2.03
N HIS A 291 -3.61 6.73 -1.37
CA HIS A 291 -2.20 6.53 -1.06
C HIS A 291 -1.72 7.18 0.24
N LYS A 292 -0.52 6.81 0.63
CA LYS A 292 0.23 7.44 1.71
C LYS A 292 1.69 7.58 1.32
N THR A 293 2.25 8.76 1.55
CA THR A 293 3.65 9.06 1.27
C THR A 293 4.53 8.96 2.51
N GLY A 294 5.82 8.67 2.31
CA GLY A 294 6.86 8.76 3.32
C GLY A 294 8.04 9.60 2.81
N THR A 295 8.64 10.44 3.67
CA THR A 295 9.80 11.25 3.32
C THR A 295 10.72 11.38 4.53
N GLY A 296 11.94 10.91 4.38
CA GLY A 296 12.97 10.96 5.41
C GLY A 296 13.88 12.18 5.29
N GLN A 297 14.90 12.18 6.13
CA GLN A 297 15.87 13.26 6.20
C GLN A 297 16.84 13.23 5.02
N VAL A 298 17.44 14.38 4.75
CA VAL A 298 18.49 14.55 3.74
C VAL A 298 19.80 14.94 4.42
N MET A 299 20.91 14.34 3.98
CA MET A 299 22.24 14.68 4.40
C MET A 299 23.17 14.86 3.19
N GLY A 300 23.47 16.10 2.84
CA GLY A 300 24.13 16.40 1.58
C GLY A 300 23.27 15.96 0.38
N ALA A 301 23.85 15.15 -0.51
CA ALA A 301 23.11 14.58 -1.63
C ALA A 301 22.31 13.30 -1.27
N LEU A 302 22.53 12.72 -0.08
CA LEU A 302 21.85 11.50 0.31
C LEU A 302 20.45 11.82 0.85
N ALA A 303 19.43 11.41 0.13
CA ALA A 303 18.04 11.41 0.58
C ALA A 303 17.66 10.02 1.10
N THR A 304 16.83 9.96 2.13
CA THR A 304 16.39 8.71 2.75
C THR A 304 14.87 8.61 2.79
N GLY A 305 14.33 7.39 2.74
CA GLY A 305 12.92 7.11 2.92
C GLY A 305 12.00 7.92 2.01
N ASN A 306 12.19 7.88 0.68
CA ASN A 306 11.32 8.57 -0.26
C ASN A 306 10.33 7.56 -0.86
N ASN A 307 9.11 7.51 -0.29
CA ASN A 307 8.16 6.42 -0.51
C ASN A 307 6.79 6.93 -0.96
N ASP A 308 6.10 6.13 -1.77
CA ASP A 308 4.67 6.28 -2.04
C ASP A 308 4.02 4.90 -2.19
N VAL A 309 2.99 4.63 -1.39
CA VAL A 309 2.31 3.35 -1.36
C VAL A 309 0.80 3.55 -1.41
N GLY A 310 0.07 2.69 -2.11
CA GLY A 310 -1.38 2.89 -2.21
C GLY A 310 -2.09 1.91 -3.13
N LEU A 311 -3.32 2.26 -3.44
CA LEU A 311 -4.24 1.50 -4.27
C LEU A 311 -4.55 2.30 -5.54
N LEU A 312 -4.16 1.77 -6.68
CA LEU A 312 -4.54 2.26 -8.01
C LEU A 312 -5.82 1.55 -8.42
N THR A 313 -6.87 2.32 -8.74
CA THR A 313 -8.13 1.78 -9.25
C THR A 313 -8.29 2.16 -10.72
N ALA A 314 -8.37 1.15 -11.58
CA ALA A 314 -8.60 1.30 -13.01
C ALA A 314 -10.05 1.78 -13.32
N PRO A 315 -10.31 2.31 -14.53
CA PRO A 315 -11.65 2.72 -14.95
C PRO A 315 -12.70 1.60 -14.90
N ASP A 316 -12.31 0.35 -15.08
CA ASP A 316 -13.18 -0.83 -15.01
C ASP A 316 -13.41 -1.33 -13.57
N GLY A 317 -12.79 -0.68 -12.57
CA GLY A 317 -12.91 -1.01 -11.16
C GLY A 317 -11.84 -1.97 -10.63
N ARG A 318 -10.96 -2.53 -11.46
CA ARG A 318 -9.86 -3.37 -10.99
C ARG A 318 -8.90 -2.57 -10.13
N VAL A 319 -8.40 -3.19 -9.06
CA VAL A 319 -7.55 -2.53 -8.07
C VAL A 319 -6.17 -3.19 -8.04
N TYR A 320 -5.13 -2.36 -8.02
CA TYR A 320 -3.74 -2.76 -7.82
C TYR A 320 -3.20 -2.11 -6.56
N ALA A 321 -2.67 -2.90 -5.64
CA ALA A 321 -1.86 -2.40 -4.55
C ALA A 321 -0.44 -2.17 -5.04
N VAL A 322 0.13 -0.99 -4.77
CA VAL A 322 1.44 -0.56 -5.26
C VAL A 322 2.26 0.00 -4.11
N ALA A 323 3.51 -0.43 -4.00
CA ALA A 323 4.50 0.15 -3.11
C ALA A 323 5.76 0.50 -3.88
N VAL A 324 6.19 1.76 -3.83
CA VAL A 324 7.49 2.21 -4.31
C VAL A 324 8.23 2.82 -3.14
N MET A 325 9.28 2.15 -2.70
CA MET A 325 10.09 2.54 -1.56
C MET A 325 11.53 2.79 -2.00
N ILE A 326 12.03 3.99 -1.75
CA ILE A 326 13.43 4.35 -1.95
C ILE A 326 14.05 4.53 -0.57
N GLY A 327 14.75 3.51 -0.08
CA GLY A 327 15.38 3.50 1.24
C GLY A 327 16.42 4.60 1.35
N GLN A 328 17.31 4.68 0.37
CA GLN A 328 18.28 5.75 0.21
C GLN A 328 18.65 5.95 -1.26
N SER A 329 18.96 7.19 -1.63
CA SER A 329 19.35 7.54 -3.01
C SER A 329 20.12 8.85 -3.06
N ARG A 330 21.08 8.93 -3.98
CA ARG A 330 21.75 10.19 -4.36
C ARG A 330 21.18 10.82 -5.63
N ALA A 331 20.25 10.12 -6.28
CA ALA A 331 19.56 10.65 -7.45
C ALA A 331 18.86 11.99 -7.13
N PRO A 332 18.77 12.91 -8.08
CA PRO A 332 18.03 14.16 -7.93
C PRO A 332 16.56 13.92 -7.51
N PHE A 333 15.94 14.91 -6.89
CA PHE A 333 14.55 14.83 -6.46
C PHE A 333 13.62 14.41 -7.59
N GLU A 334 13.80 15.01 -8.78
CA GLU A 334 13.00 14.77 -9.98
C GLU A 334 13.11 13.31 -10.46
N ALA A 335 14.31 12.72 -10.41
CA ALA A 335 14.54 11.34 -10.81
C ALA A 335 13.82 10.36 -9.86
N ARG A 336 13.82 10.64 -8.55
CA ARG A 336 13.08 9.85 -7.56
C ARG A 336 11.56 9.92 -7.78
N GLN A 337 11.04 11.11 -8.15
CA GLN A 337 9.63 11.27 -8.50
C GLN A 337 9.29 10.56 -9.82
N ALA A 338 10.17 10.67 -10.82
CA ALA A 338 10.00 10.04 -12.12
C ALA A 338 9.91 8.50 -12.04
N LEU A 339 10.67 7.87 -11.12
CA LEU A 339 10.56 6.44 -10.86
C LEU A 339 9.12 6.06 -10.44
N MET A 340 8.56 6.77 -9.46
CA MET A 340 7.21 6.48 -8.95
C MET A 340 6.14 6.68 -10.03
N GLN A 341 6.29 7.75 -10.84
CA GLN A 341 5.41 7.99 -11.98
C GLN A 341 5.52 6.87 -13.03
N ALA A 342 6.75 6.40 -13.30
CA ALA A 342 6.99 5.33 -14.26
C ALA A 342 6.37 4.01 -13.80
N VAL A 343 6.44 3.69 -12.48
CA VAL A 343 5.76 2.51 -11.92
C VAL A 343 4.25 2.61 -12.11
N ALA A 344 3.64 3.77 -11.80
CA ALA A 344 2.19 3.95 -12.03
C ALA A 344 1.84 3.77 -13.51
N ARG A 345 2.62 4.36 -14.44
CA ARG A 345 2.42 4.16 -15.90
C ARG A 345 2.61 2.72 -16.33
N ALA A 346 3.56 1.98 -15.74
CA ALA A 346 3.77 0.57 -16.05
C ALA A 346 2.55 -0.28 -15.67
N VAL A 347 1.96 -0.03 -14.50
CA VAL A 347 0.71 -0.68 -14.08
C VAL A 347 -0.41 -0.36 -15.07
N ILE A 348 -0.58 0.90 -15.45
CA ILE A 348 -1.59 1.36 -16.40
C ILE A 348 -1.39 0.70 -17.78
N ALA A 349 -0.17 0.72 -18.31
CA ALA A 349 0.16 0.15 -19.60
C ALA A 349 -0.03 -1.38 -19.66
N SER A 350 0.20 -2.07 -18.54
CA SER A 350 0.00 -3.52 -18.44
C SER A 350 -1.46 -3.91 -18.22
N HIS A 351 -2.31 -2.98 -17.77
CA HIS A 351 -3.72 -3.25 -17.48
C HIS A 351 -4.46 -3.73 -18.74
N ARG A 352 -5.22 -4.82 -18.60
CA ARG A 352 -6.11 -5.34 -19.63
C ARG A 352 -7.51 -5.38 -19.05
N PRO A 353 -8.48 -4.64 -19.61
CA PRO A 353 -9.87 -4.69 -19.18
C PRO A 353 -10.43 -6.12 -19.25
N ALA A 354 -11.35 -6.44 -18.34
CA ALA A 354 -12.03 -7.72 -18.36
C ALA A 354 -12.73 -7.93 -19.71
N GLY A 355 -12.43 -9.05 -20.43
CA GLY A 355 -13.00 -9.36 -21.74
C GLY A 355 -12.21 -8.83 -22.93
N ALA A 356 -11.08 -8.17 -22.75
CA ALA A 356 -10.20 -7.84 -23.87
C ALA A 356 -9.58 -9.13 -24.45
N VAL A 357 -9.90 -9.43 -25.72
CA VAL A 357 -9.25 -10.51 -26.47
C VAL A 357 -7.81 -10.06 -26.75
N PRO A 358 -6.80 -10.91 -26.50
CA PRO A 358 -5.44 -10.56 -26.90
C PRO A 358 -5.38 -10.30 -28.40
N PRO A 359 -4.60 -9.31 -28.87
CA PRO A 359 -4.39 -9.14 -30.29
C PRO A 359 -3.78 -10.42 -30.88
N ILE A 360 -4.37 -10.88 -31.98
CA ILE A 360 -3.95 -12.08 -32.74
C ILE A 360 -2.57 -11.85 -33.33
#